data_2dff61f9730fc7ba097c6dfbacee5f6e
#
_entry.id   2dff61f9730fc7ba097c6dfbacee5f6e
#
_cell.length_a   1.000
_cell.length_b   1.000
_cell.length_c   1.000
_cell.angle_alpha   90.00
_cell.angle_beta   90.00
_cell.angle_gamma   90.00
#
_symmetry.space_group_name_H-M   'P 1'
#
loop_
_entity.id
_entity.type
_entity.pdbx_description
1 polymer ?
#
loop_
_entity_poly.entity_id
_entity_poly.type
_entity_poly.pdbx_seq_one_letter_code
_entity_poly.pdbx_strand_id
1 'polypeptide(L)'
;MTTLTMEQRRADFEAMLQRANGMRAAGQKRREMYPEADGLMLARLTEEVSDLCHGWHEAAHRASTGVLAPYTVGQVKKHALQVAAHCLAALRDRDPDGYLESAQREGHLSLRSRDLGMPPSVRIGRLITYLGDLAACFTDSYDPDGEIAPHRFRALTIEAICVALAAERGLWQEEEA
;
A
#
# COMPACT_ATOMS: atom_id res chain seq x y z
N MET A 1 -25.83 1.99 -3.24
CA MET A 1 -24.44 2.13 -3.80
C MET A 1 -24.36 1.28 -5.06
N THR A 2 -23.78 1.83 -6.15
CA THR A 2 -23.63 1.07 -7.41
C THR A 2 -22.48 0.08 -7.24
N THR A 3 -22.76 -1.22 -7.35
CA THR A 3 -21.72 -2.24 -7.28
C THR A 3 -20.81 -2.13 -8.50
N LEU A 4 -19.52 -1.86 -8.27
CA LEU A 4 -18.52 -1.79 -9.35
C LEU A 4 -18.33 -3.16 -10.01
N THR A 5 -18.21 -3.18 -11.32
CA THR A 5 -17.82 -4.39 -12.06
C THR A 5 -16.36 -4.77 -11.73
N MET A 6 -15.98 -6.01 -11.99
CA MET A 6 -14.59 -6.46 -11.84
C MET A 6 -13.63 -5.68 -12.75
N GLU A 7 -14.09 -5.31 -13.93
CA GLU A 7 -13.30 -4.51 -14.87
C GLU A 7 -13.04 -3.11 -14.33
N GLN A 8 -14.05 -2.43 -13.79
CA GLN A 8 -13.91 -1.13 -13.14
C GLN A 8 -12.95 -1.20 -11.94
N ARG A 9 -13.05 -2.24 -11.11
CA ARG A 9 -12.14 -2.41 -9.95
C ARG A 9 -10.69 -2.58 -10.37
N ARG A 10 -10.43 -3.33 -11.45
CA ARG A 10 -9.08 -3.48 -12.02
C ARG A 10 -8.55 -2.17 -12.58
N ALA A 11 -9.37 -1.47 -13.36
CA ALA A 11 -8.98 -0.18 -13.92
C ALA A 11 -8.63 0.84 -12.82
N ASP A 12 -9.43 0.90 -11.74
CA ASP A 12 -9.17 1.77 -10.60
C ASP A 12 -7.87 1.37 -9.86
N PHE A 13 -7.63 0.05 -9.69
CA PHE A 13 -6.39 -0.45 -9.10
C PHE A 13 -5.17 -0.07 -9.96
N GLU A 14 -5.23 -0.30 -11.26
CA GLU A 14 -4.16 0.05 -12.20
C GLU A 14 -3.87 1.56 -12.19
N ALA A 15 -4.91 2.39 -12.22
CA ALA A 15 -4.75 3.85 -12.15
C ALA A 15 -4.05 4.28 -10.86
N MET A 16 -4.39 3.66 -9.73
CA MET A 16 -3.78 3.97 -8.44
C MET A 16 -2.34 3.45 -8.36
N LEU A 17 -2.06 2.25 -8.91
CA LEU A 17 -0.71 1.69 -9.04
C LEU A 17 0.20 2.60 -9.88
N GLN A 18 -0.31 3.14 -10.99
CA GLN A 18 0.42 4.09 -11.82
C GLN A 18 0.71 5.41 -11.10
N ARG A 19 -0.22 5.90 -10.27
CA ARG A 19 0.02 7.08 -9.41
C ARG A 19 1.16 6.82 -8.42
N ALA A 20 1.14 5.67 -7.73
CA ALA A 20 2.22 5.27 -6.81
C ALA A 20 3.56 5.14 -7.54
N ASN A 21 3.58 4.56 -8.74
CA ASN A 21 4.78 4.47 -9.57
C ASN A 21 5.28 5.84 -10.02
N GLY A 22 4.39 6.78 -10.33
CA GLY A 22 4.75 8.18 -10.61
C GLY A 22 5.44 8.85 -9.40
N MET A 23 4.92 8.65 -8.18
CA MET A 23 5.56 9.14 -6.96
C MET A 23 6.93 8.50 -6.74
N ARG A 24 7.06 7.18 -6.96
CA ARG A 24 8.34 6.47 -6.94
C ARG A 24 9.34 7.10 -7.92
N ALA A 25 8.92 7.34 -9.16
CA ALA A 25 9.77 7.92 -10.19
C ALA A 25 10.23 9.34 -9.85
N ALA A 26 9.34 10.17 -9.33
CA ALA A 26 9.69 11.52 -8.86
C ALA A 26 10.72 11.52 -7.71
N GLY A 27 10.66 10.51 -6.82
CA GLY A 27 11.64 10.33 -5.74
C GLY A 27 12.97 9.71 -6.16
N GLN A 28 13.06 9.13 -7.36
CA GLN A 28 14.21 8.35 -7.79
C GLN A 28 15.49 9.19 -7.86
N LYS A 29 15.44 10.39 -8.45
CA LYS A 29 16.62 11.28 -8.57
C LYS A 29 17.23 11.61 -7.21
N ARG A 30 16.39 11.77 -6.19
CA ARG A 30 16.87 12.00 -4.82
C ARG A 30 17.55 10.76 -4.24
N ARG A 31 17.04 9.56 -4.51
CA ARG A 31 17.65 8.29 -4.07
C ARG A 31 18.98 8.01 -4.75
N GLU A 32 19.10 8.31 -6.04
CA GLU A 32 20.36 8.18 -6.79
C GLU A 32 21.44 9.10 -6.20
N MET A 33 21.07 10.30 -5.72
CA MET A 33 22.01 11.21 -5.05
C MET A 33 22.33 10.80 -3.60
N TYR A 34 21.40 10.12 -2.94
CA TYR A 34 21.50 9.70 -1.55
C TYR A 34 21.03 8.24 -1.42
N PRO A 35 21.88 7.26 -1.79
CA PRO A 35 21.53 5.83 -1.66
C PRO A 35 21.17 5.50 -0.21
N GLU A 36 20.03 4.91 -0.02
CA GLU A 36 19.56 4.53 1.31
C GLU A 36 20.09 3.14 1.67
N ALA A 37 20.65 3.00 2.87
CA ALA A 37 20.85 1.69 3.45
C ALA A 37 19.50 1.01 3.73
N ASP A 38 19.43 -0.33 3.65
CA ASP A 38 18.20 -1.09 3.85
C ASP A 38 17.48 -0.75 5.16
N GLY A 39 18.23 -0.51 6.24
CA GLY A 39 17.66 -0.10 7.52
C GLY A 39 16.96 1.26 7.48
N LEU A 40 17.46 2.20 6.68
CA LEU A 40 16.82 3.51 6.52
C LEU A 40 15.56 3.42 5.68
N MET A 41 15.55 2.58 4.64
CA MET A 41 14.35 2.30 3.84
C MET A 41 13.26 1.70 4.72
N LEU A 42 13.60 0.71 5.55
CA LEU A 42 12.64 0.08 6.46
C LEU A 42 12.09 1.09 7.49
N ALA A 43 12.94 1.97 8.05
CA ALA A 43 12.51 3.00 8.99
C ALA A 43 11.51 3.98 8.34
N ARG A 44 11.76 4.42 7.11
CA ARG A 44 10.83 5.29 6.36
C ARG A 44 9.52 4.58 6.03
N LEU A 45 9.59 3.32 5.62
CA LEU A 45 8.39 2.54 5.35
C LEU A 45 7.55 2.36 6.63
N THR A 46 8.21 2.17 7.78
CA THR A 46 7.54 2.09 9.09
C THR A 46 6.86 3.40 9.44
N GLU A 47 7.51 4.55 9.21
CA GLU A 47 6.93 5.88 9.42
C GLU A 47 5.67 6.07 8.56
N GLU A 48 5.74 5.79 7.25
CA GLU A 48 4.61 5.96 6.34
C GLU A 48 3.44 5.02 6.66
N VAL A 49 3.71 3.77 7.07
CA VAL A 49 2.66 2.84 7.52
C VAL A 49 2.03 3.34 8.83
N SER A 50 2.83 3.85 9.76
CA SER A 50 2.33 4.43 11.01
C SER A 50 1.42 5.63 10.77
N ASP A 51 1.85 6.55 9.90
CA ASP A 51 1.06 7.74 9.51
C ASP A 51 -0.22 7.35 8.79
N LEU A 52 -0.17 6.33 7.93
CA LEU A 52 -1.35 5.77 7.28
C LEU A 52 -2.35 5.20 8.29
N CYS A 53 -1.88 4.40 9.26
CA CYS A 53 -2.73 3.82 10.30
C CYS A 53 -3.39 4.91 11.17
N HIS A 54 -2.61 5.91 11.57
CA HIS A 54 -3.11 7.04 12.36
C HIS A 54 -4.15 7.85 11.57
N GLY A 55 -3.82 8.22 10.34
CA GLY A 55 -4.72 8.97 9.47
C GLY A 55 -6.01 8.23 9.15
N TRP A 56 -5.93 6.90 8.95
CA TRP A 56 -7.11 6.06 8.78
C TRP A 56 -8.01 6.07 10.00
N HIS A 57 -7.44 5.85 11.19
CA HIS A 57 -8.19 5.85 12.43
C HIS A 57 -8.91 7.20 12.68
N GLU A 58 -8.20 8.30 12.46
CA GLU A 58 -8.78 9.64 12.57
C GLU A 58 -9.90 9.85 11.55
N ALA A 59 -9.71 9.44 10.30
CA ALA A 59 -10.71 9.57 9.25
C ALA A 59 -11.97 8.73 9.55
N ALA A 60 -11.81 7.49 9.98
CA ALA A 60 -12.92 6.62 10.36
C ALA A 60 -13.72 7.20 11.54
N HIS A 61 -13.04 7.71 12.57
CA HIS A 61 -13.70 8.39 13.70
C HIS A 61 -14.46 9.64 13.24
N ARG A 62 -13.85 10.50 12.41
CA ARG A 62 -14.50 11.71 11.89
C ARG A 62 -15.67 11.37 10.97
N ALA A 63 -15.58 10.30 10.18
CA ALA A 63 -16.68 9.83 9.33
C ALA A 63 -17.88 9.39 10.18
N SER A 64 -17.66 8.69 11.31
CA SER A 64 -18.72 8.25 12.21
C SER A 64 -19.45 9.41 12.88
N THR A 65 -18.78 10.56 13.05
CA THR A 65 -19.36 11.78 13.63
C THR A 65 -19.90 12.77 12.58
N GLY A 66 -19.80 12.43 11.27
CA GLY A 66 -20.26 13.28 10.18
C GLY A 66 -19.37 14.52 9.92
N VAL A 67 -18.15 14.58 10.46
CA VAL A 67 -17.25 15.74 10.41
C VAL A 67 -16.00 15.46 9.56
N LEU A 68 -16.04 14.50 8.63
CA LEU A 68 -14.90 14.15 7.80
C LEU A 68 -14.57 15.25 6.81
N ALA A 69 -13.38 15.84 6.93
CA ALA A 69 -12.89 16.86 6.00
C ALA A 69 -12.19 16.23 4.77
N PRO A 70 -12.32 16.82 3.56
CA PRO A 70 -11.61 16.35 2.37
C PRO A 70 -10.10 16.28 2.54
N TYR A 71 -9.51 17.14 3.36
CA TYR A 71 -8.10 17.15 3.70
C TYR A 71 -7.67 15.83 4.36
N THR A 72 -8.45 15.31 5.31
CA THR A 72 -8.15 14.04 6.00
C THR A 72 -8.14 12.86 5.02
N VAL A 73 -9.10 12.81 4.09
CA VAL A 73 -9.13 11.83 2.99
C VAL A 73 -7.87 11.92 2.15
N GLY A 74 -7.47 13.15 1.79
CA GLY A 74 -6.27 13.41 1.00
C GLY A 74 -5.00 12.93 1.69
N GLN A 75 -4.87 13.08 3.01
CA GLN A 75 -3.71 12.60 3.78
C GLN A 75 -3.64 11.08 3.79
N VAL A 76 -4.74 10.39 4.07
CA VAL A 76 -4.78 8.92 4.04
C VAL A 76 -4.35 8.39 2.66
N LYS A 77 -4.89 8.94 1.58
CA LYS A 77 -4.47 8.59 0.21
C LYS A 77 -2.99 8.84 -0.03
N LYS A 78 -2.48 9.98 0.42
CA LYS A 78 -1.07 10.34 0.25
C LYS A 78 -0.18 9.32 0.92
N HIS A 79 -0.38 9.01 2.21
CA HIS A 79 0.44 8.06 2.94
C HIS A 79 0.33 6.64 2.36
N ALA A 80 -0.86 6.19 1.97
CA ALA A 80 -1.05 4.91 1.28
C ALA A 80 -0.25 4.84 -0.04
N LEU A 81 -0.28 5.89 -0.85
CA LEU A 81 0.50 5.95 -2.08
C LEU A 81 2.02 6.04 -1.82
N GLN A 82 2.44 6.68 -0.74
CA GLN A 82 3.85 6.72 -0.32
C GLN A 82 4.34 5.33 0.11
N VAL A 83 3.57 4.58 0.90
CA VAL A 83 3.87 3.17 1.22
C VAL A 83 4.05 2.36 -0.07
N ALA A 84 3.10 2.42 -0.99
CA ALA A 84 3.20 1.72 -2.27
C ALA A 84 4.43 2.16 -3.09
N ALA A 85 4.73 3.46 -3.13
CA ALA A 85 5.88 3.99 -3.86
C ALA A 85 7.23 3.52 -3.30
N HIS A 86 7.37 3.43 -1.97
CA HIS A 86 8.56 2.87 -1.32
C HIS A 86 8.73 1.38 -1.64
N CYS A 87 7.65 0.61 -1.56
CA CYS A 87 7.67 -0.81 -1.91
C CYS A 87 8.01 -1.05 -3.39
N LEU A 88 7.41 -0.26 -4.31
CA LEU A 88 7.74 -0.32 -5.73
C LEU A 88 9.19 0.06 -6.03
N ALA A 89 9.79 0.94 -5.24
CA ALA A 89 11.20 1.26 -5.36
C ALA A 89 12.07 0.04 -5.04
N ALA A 90 11.83 -0.62 -3.92
CA ALA A 90 12.56 -1.80 -3.50
C ALA A 90 12.38 -2.96 -4.51
N LEU A 91 11.18 -3.14 -5.06
CA LEU A 91 10.91 -4.13 -6.09
C LEU A 91 11.67 -3.83 -7.38
N ARG A 92 11.69 -2.56 -7.82
CA ARG A 92 12.41 -2.14 -9.02
C ARG A 92 13.92 -2.36 -8.91
N ASP A 93 14.50 -2.12 -7.74
CA ASP A 93 15.93 -2.31 -7.52
C ASP A 93 16.35 -3.79 -7.68
N ARG A 94 15.40 -4.72 -7.49
CA ARG A 94 15.60 -6.16 -7.67
C ARG A 94 15.24 -6.67 -9.07
N ASP A 95 14.16 -6.13 -9.66
CA ASP A 95 13.63 -6.50 -10.97
C ASP A 95 13.21 -5.24 -11.73
N PRO A 96 14.15 -4.52 -12.37
CA PRO A 96 13.88 -3.24 -13.02
C PRO A 96 12.83 -3.29 -14.12
N ASP A 97 12.71 -4.41 -14.81
CA ASP A 97 11.84 -4.54 -15.98
C ASP A 97 10.46 -5.13 -15.63
N GLY A 98 10.39 -6.05 -14.67
CA GLY A 98 9.18 -6.82 -14.37
C GLY A 98 8.43 -6.40 -13.10
N TYR A 99 8.96 -5.50 -12.26
CA TYR A 99 8.39 -5.19 -10.96
C TYR A 99 6.94 -4.68 -11.02
N LEU A 100 6.64 -3.83 -11.99
CA LEU A 100 5.32 -3.20 -12.11
C LEU A 100 4.28 -4.20 -12.61
N GLU A 101 4.63 -4.99 -13.63
CA GLU A 101 3.78 -6.06 -14.16
C GLU A 101 3.47 -7.11 -13.09
N SER A 102 4.49 -7.49 -12.31
CA SER A 102 4.35 -8.42 -11.20
C SER A 102 3.37 -7.89 -10.13
N ALA A 103 3.51 -6.63 -9.72
CA ALA A 103 2.61 -5.99 -8.76
C ALA A 103 1.17 -5.89 -9.31
N GLN A 104 1.00 -5.55 -10.59
CA GLN A 104 -0.30 -5.49 -11.25
C GLN A 104 -0.97 -6.86 -11.31
N ARG A 105 -0.24 -7.90 -11.73
CA ARG A 105 -0.76 -9.28 -11.83
C ARG A 105 -1.21 -9.80 -10.48
N GLU A 106 -0.40 -9.65 -9.42
CA GLU A 106 -0.77 -10.09 -8.08
C GLU A 106 -1.94 -9.26 -7.52
N GLY A 107 -1.99 -7.97 -7.79
CA GLY A 107 -3.13 -7.12 -7.45
C GLY A 107 -4.44 -7.59 -8.11
N HIS A 108 -4.41 -7.95 -9.39
CA HIS A 108 -5.58 -8.50 -10.09
C HIS A 108 -6.03 -9.84 -9.51
N LEU A 109 -5.10 -10.69 -9.07
CA LEU A 109 -5.43 -11.95 -8.39
C LEU A 109 -6.07 -11.68 -7.02
N SER A 110 -5.52 -10.75 -6.26
CA SER A 110 -6.09 -10.31 -4.98
C SER A 110 -7.50 -9.75 -5.13
N LEU A 111 -7.76 -8.99 -6.21
CA LEU A 111 -9.10 -8.47 -6.50
C LEU A 111 -10.12 -9.55 -6.92
N ARG A 112 -9.68 -10.74 -7.34
CA ARG A 112 -10.55 -11.88 -7.67
C ARG A 112 -10.88 -12.77 -6.47
N SER A 113 -10.07 -12.71 -5.42
CA SER A 113 -10.23 -13.54 -4.24
C SER A 113 -11.34 -13.01 -3.31
N ARG A 114 -11.62 -13.76 -2.24
CA ARG A 114 -12.57 -13.37 -1.17
C ARG A 114 -12.24 -12.03 -0.51
N ASP A 115 -11.08 -11.48 -0.82
CA ASP A 115 -10.58 -10.20 -0.27
C ASP A 115 -11.30 -8.96 -0.82
N LEU A 116 -12.19 -9.09 -1.80
CA LEU A 116 -12.93 -7.96 -2.39
C LEU A 116 -13.86 -7.23 -1.41
N GLY A 117 -14.41 -7.97 -0.47
CA GLY A 117 -15.25 -7.43 0.60
C GLY A 117 -14.52 -7.21 1.91
N MET A 118 -13.18 -7.31 1.89
CA MET A 118 -12.39 -7.17 3.11
C MET A 118 -12.49 -5.75 3.65
N PRO A 119 -12.91 -5.59 4.92
CA PRO A 119 -12.96 -4.29 5.56
C PRO A 119 -11.59 -3.59 5.54
N PRO A 120 -11.56 -2.27 5.36
CA PRO A 120 -10.31 -1.51 5.36
C PRO A 120 -9.49 -1.66 6.66
N SER A 121 -10.14 -1.85 7.81
CA SER A 121 -9.47 -2.14 9.09
C SER A 121 -8.64 -3.42 9.05
N VAL A 122 -9.14 -4.47 8.37
CA VAL A 122 -8.41 -5.72 8.16
C VAL A 122 -7.20 -5.50 7.25
N ARG A 123 -7.33 -4.65 6.22
CA ARG A 123 -6.21 -4.29 5.34
C ARG A 123 -5.13 -3.51 6.08
N ILE A 124 -5.51 -2.59 6.96
CA ILE A 124 -4.58 -1.88 7.86
C ILE A 124 -3.83 -2.89 8.75
N GLY A 125 -4.55 -3.86 9.35
CA GLY A 125 -3.91 -4.94 10.12
C GLY A 125 -2.91 -5.75 9.30
N ARG A 126 -3.23 -6.06 8.04
CA ARG A 126 -2.32 -6.76 7.11
C ARG A 126 -1.09 -5.94 6.77
N LEU A 127 -1.22 -4.62 6.57
CA LEU A 127 -0.06 -3.74 6.36
C LEU A 127 0.93 -3.83 7.52
N ILE A 128 0.43 -3.81 8.76
CA ILE A 128 1.27 -3.94 9.96
C ILE A 128 1.94 -5.32 10.01
N THR A 129 1.20 -6.40 9.72
CA THR A 129 1.72 -7.77 9.68
C THR A 129 2.82 -7.91 8.64
N TYR A 130 2.59 -7.48 7.40
CA TYR A 130 3.57 -7.59 6.32
C TYR A 130 4.80 -6.71 6.54
N LEU A 131 4.63 -5.56 7.20
CA LEU A 131 5.76 -4.73 7.62
C LEU A 131 6.62 -5.45 8.68
N GLY A 132 6.00 -6.12 9.64
CA GLY A 132 6.70 -6.95 10.63
C GLY A 132 7.46 -8.11 10.00
N ASP A 133 6.82 -8.83 9.06
CA ASP A 133 7.47 -9.90 8.30
C ASP A 133 8.64 -9.35 7.46
N LEU A 134 8.46 -8.19 6.84
CA LEU A 134 9.52 -7.54 6.07
C LEU A 134 10.70 -7.15 6.97
N ALA A 135 10.43 -6.61 8.16
CA ALA A 135 11.48 -6.30 9.13
C ALA A 135 12.25 -7.57 9.54
N ALA A 136 11.57 -8.69 9.70
CA ALA A 136 12.22 -9.98 9.98
C ALA A 136 13.11 -10.48 8.84
N CYS A 137 12.79 -10.17 7.57
CA CYS A 137 13.63 -10.53 6.42
C CYS A 137 15.01 -9.85 6.44
N PHE A 138 15.17 -8.74 7.15
CA PHE A 138 16.44 -8.04 7.31
C PHE A 138 17.23 -8.51 8.56
N THR A 139 16.72 -9.51 9.30
CA THR A 139 17.45 -10.17 10.38
C THR A 139 18.02 -11.51 9.89
N ASP A 140 19.19 -11.85 10.39
CA ASP A 140 20.18 -12.81 9.83
C ASP A 140 19.76 -14.25 9.51
N SER A 141 18.51 -14.63 9.53
CA SER A 141 18.14 -16.04 9.27
C SER A 141 16.71 -16.23 8.74
N TYR A 142 15.96 -15.22 8.55
CA TYR A 142 14.54 -15.35 8.20
C TYR A 142 14.29 -15.47 6.69
N ASP A 143 15.14 -14.86 5.88
CA ASP A 143 15.03 -14.89 4.40
C ASP A 143 16.40 -15.15 3.75
N PRO A 144 17.01 -16.34 3.99
CA PRO A 144 18.37 -16.65 3.54
C PRO A 144 18.51 -16.62 2.02
N ASP A 145 17.43 -16.90 1.27
CA ASP A 145 17.41 -16.92 -0.19
C ASP A 145 16.92 -15.59 -0.79
N GLY A 146 16.48 -14.65 0.04
CA GLY A 146 15.99 -13.33 -0.41
C GLY A 146 14.66 -13.38 -1.17
N GLU A 147 13.88 -14.47 -1.05
CA GLU A 147 12.64 -14.66 -1.80
C GLU A 147 11.41 -14.09 -1.09
N ILE A 148 11.42 -14.02 0.24
CA ILE A 148 10.27 -13.60 1.04
C ILE A 148 10.06 -12.09 0.92
N ALA A 149 11.13 -11.30 1.00
CA ALA A 149 11.05 -9.85 0.97
C ALA A 149 10.35 -9.29 -0.29
N PRO A 150 10.60 -9.75 -1.53
CA PRO A 150 9.87 -9.30 -2.71
C PRO A 150 8.36 -9.55 -2.62
N HIS A 151 7.93 -10.70 -2.08
CA HIS A 151 6.53 -10.99 -1.85
C HIS A 151 5.89 -10.04 -0.84
N ARG A 152 6.60 -9.67 0.23
CA ARG A 152 6.11 -8.72 1.23
C ARG A 152 6.02 -7.31 0.68
N PHE A 153 6.96 -6.87 -0.13
CA PHE A 153 6.86 -5.58 -0.83
C PHE A 153 5.65 -5.52 -1.78
N ARG A 154 5.38 -6.59 -2.54
CA ARG A 154 4.18 -6.65 -3.39
C ARG A 154 2.89 -6.65 -2.56
N ALA A 155 2.83 -7.44 -1.50
CA ALA A 155 1.68 -7.48 -0.60
C ALA A 155 1.40 -6.11 0.03
N LEU A 156 2.41 -5.42 0.56
CA LEU A 156 2.30 -4.05 1.08
C LEU A 156 1.81 -3.06 0.02
N THR A 157 2.34 -3.17 -1.20
CA THR A 157 1.88 -2.33 -2.34
C THR A 157 0.39 -2.52 -2.59
N ILE A 158 -0.08 -3.77 -2.65
CA ILE A 158 -1.48 -4.10 -2.95
C ILE A 158 -2.41 -3.60 -1.84
N GLU A 159 -2.07 -3.89 -0.57
CA GLU A 159 -2.91 -3.45 0.55
C GLU A 159 -2.97 -1.92 0.66
N ALA A 160 -1.85 -1.24 0.49
CA ALA A 160 -1.80 0.23 0.50
C ALA A 160 -2.66 0.83 -0.62
N ILE A 161 -2.59 0.30 -1.85
CA ILE A 161 -3.45 0.75 -2.97
C ILE A 161 -4.92 0.50 -2.67
N CYS A 162 -5.27 -0.65 -2.10
CA CYS A 162 -6.65 -0.94 -1.71
C CYS A 162 -7.17 0.01 -0.63
N VAL A 163 -6.33 0.38 0.35
CA VAL A 163 -6.66 1.40 1.37
C VAL A 163 -6.86 2.78 0.71
N ALA A 164 -6.00 3.18 -0.22
CA ALA A 164 -6.15 4.42 -0.97
C ALA A 164 -7.47 4.48 -1.75
N LEU A 165 -7.86 3.38 -2.39
CA LEU A 165 -9.12 3.25 -3.12
C LEU A 165 -10.33 3.29 -2.18
N ALA A 166 -10.25 2.64 -1.01
CA ALA A 166 -11.30 2.70 0.00
C ALA A 166 -11.49 4.13 0.51
N ALA A 167 -10.40 4.84 0.80
CA ALA A 167 -10.43 6.24 1.19
C ALA A 167 -11.08 7.14 0.12
N GLU A 168 -10.71 6.94 -1.16
CA GLU A 168 -11.28 7.72 -2.28
C GLU A 168 -12.79 7.52 -2.44
N ARG A 169 -13.30 6.34 -2.08
CA ARG A 169 -14.71 5.97 -2.15
C ARG A 169 -15.50 6.29 -0.87
N GLY A 170 -14.84 6.79 0.16
CA GLY A 170 -15.46 7.09 1.45
C GLY A 170 -15.86 5.83 2.26
N LEU A 171 -15.19 4.71 2.03
CA LEU A 171 -15.43 3.44 2.74
C LEU A 171 -14.64 3.41 4.04
N TRP A 172 -15.07 4.22 5.04
CA TRP A 172 -14.38 4.38 6.32
C TRP A 172 -14.84 3.43 7.40
N GLN A 173 -16.05 2.91 7.28
CA GLN A 173 -16.67 2.01 8.24
C GLN A 173 -16.86 0.63 7.62
N GLU A 174 -16.80 -0.37 8.47
CA GLU A 174 -17.26 -1.70 8.11
C GLU A 174 -18.75 -1.59 7.80
N GLU A 175 -19.17 -1.96 6.58
CA GLU A 175 -20.59 -2.22 6.35
C GLU A 175 -20.94 -3.40 7.27
N GLU A 176 -21.78 -3.15 8.28
CA GLU A 176 -22.40 -4.24 9.02
C GLU A 176 -23.13 -5.14 8.00
N ALA A 177 -22.63 -6.37 7.88
CA ALA A 177 -23.15 -7.38 6.97
C ALA A 177 -24.47 -7.95 7.49
#